data_2c43192cb21b9ffec5f198b81dc2fda2
#
_entry.id   2c43192cb21b9ffec5f198b81dc2fda2
#
_cell.length_a   1.000
_cell.length_b   1.000
_cell.length_c   1.000
_cell.angle_alpha   90.00
_cell.angle_beta   90.00
_cell.angle_gamma   90.00
#
_symmetry.space_group_name_H-M   'P 1'
#
loop_
_entity.id
_entity.type
_entity.pdbx_description
1 polymer ?
#
loop_
_entity_poly.entity_id
_entity_poly.type
_entity_poly.pdbx_seq_one_letter_code
_entity_poly.pdbx_strand_id
1 'polypeptide(L)'
;MKYIVYILLFFPVWVTAQTYKYIGIEDGLSNRRIFNIQKDAQGYMWFLTNEGMDRYNGKDIKHYKLNKEGNTLDAPIRLGWLYTEPHIGIWVIGKQGRIFQYDANKDDFRMVYKLPDISETISCGYLDRNNNIWLCCKDSILLYNINDAHILQFSNILHSNITAIEQIDEQHFFIATELGVRYVKLENGILETIPVKTLDYFHAQVSELYFHKQLKRLFIGSFERGVFVYDMNTQEIMRPEADLSDVNIARISPLNETELLIATEGMGVYKVNANTCELEHYIIANYQSYNEMNGNNINDVFVDEEKRIWLANYPTGITVIDNRYENYHWMKHAMGNVQSLIND
;
A
#
# COMPACT_ATOMS: atom_id res chain seq x y z
N MET A 1 -49.42 40.59 27.98
CA MET A 1 -49.13 39.35 27.21
C MET A 1 -47.76 39.53 26.54
N LYS A 2 -46.73 38.80 27.02
CA LYS A 2 -45.39 38.81 26.38
C LYS A 2 -45.31 37.58 25.47
N TYR A 3 -45.14 37.78 24.17
CA TYR A 3 -44.93 36.70 23.21
C TYR A 3 -43.42 36.36 23.20
N ILE A 4 -43.08 35.14 23.59
CA ILE A 4 -41.72 34.58 23.43
C ILE A 4 -41.68 33.96 22.07
N VAL A 5 -40.89 34.58 21.16
CA VAL A 5 -40.59 34.03 19.82
C VAL A 5 -39.41 33.08 19.98
N TYR A 6 -39.64 31.78 19.81
CA TYR A 6 -38.55 30.79 19.69
C TYR A 6 -37.98 30.84 18.25
N ILE A 7 -36.78 31.36 18.09
CA ILE A 7 -36.03 31.24 16.85
C ILE A 7 -35.37 29.86 16.85
N LEU A 8 -35.92 28.92 16.08
CA LEU A 8 -35.30 27.64 15.79
C LEU A 8 -34.15 27.91 14.81
N LEU A 9 -32.91 27.93 15.32
CA LEU A 9 -31.71 27.92 14.49
C LEU A 9 -31.53 26.52 13.86
N PHE A 10 -31.92 26.38 12.60
CA PHE A 10 -31.55 25.25 11.78
C PHE A 10 -30.06 25.37 11.44
N PHE A 11 -29.22 24.64 12.17
CA PHE A 11 -27.87 24.35 11.70
C PHE A 11 -27.98 23.26 10.63
N PRO A 12 -27.51 23.49 9.39
CA PRO A 12 -27.42 22.40 8.42
C PRO A 12 -26.39 21.39 8.94
N VAL A 13 -26.87 20.23 9.36
CA VAL A 13 -25.99 19.09 9.62
C VAL A 13 -25.57 18.57 8.24
N TRP A 14 -24.33 18.81 7.88
CA TRP A 14 -23.74 18.25 6.67
C TRP A 14 -23.52 16.76 6.93
N VAL A 15 -24.43 15.93 6.47
CA VAL A 15 -24.27 14.48 6.46
C VAL A 15 -23.46 14.15 5.20
N THR A 16 -22.18 13.82 5.37
CA THR A 16 -21.37 13.24 4.31
C THR A 16 -21.77 11.77 4.17
N ALA A 17 -22.39 11.42 3.05
CA ALA A 17 -22.64 10.03 2.72
C ALA A 17 -21.39 9.44 2.07
N GLN A 18 -20.76 8.47 2.72
CA GLN A 18 -19.72 7.66 2.10
C GLN A 18 -20.38 6.60 1.22
N THR A 19 -19.88 6.43 -0.01
CA THR A 19 -20.30 5.34 -0.88
C THR A 19 -19.23 4.24 -0.89
N TYR A 20 -19.68 3.00 -0.77
CA TYR A 20 -18.83 1.81 -0.80
C TYR A 20 -19.10 1.03 -2.08
N LYS A 21 -18.05 0.73 -2.83
CA LYS A 21 -18.10 -0.16 -3.99
C LYS A 21 -17.20 -1.36 -3.71
N TYR A 22 -17.71 -2.55 -3.99
CA TYR A 22 -16.95 -3.78 -3.89
C TYR A 22 -16.57 -4.27 -5.27
N ILE A 23 -15.37 -4.81 -5.38
CA ILE A 23 -14.85 -5.43 -6.60
C ILE A 23 -14.34 -6.83 -6.21
N GLY A 24 -15.03 -7.86 -6.65
CA GLY A 24 -14.78 -9.25 -6.32
C GLY A 24 -14.50 -10.13 -7.53
N ILE A 25 -14.50 -11.43 -7.34
CA ILE A 25 -14.36 -12.42 -8.42
C ILE A 25 -15.52 -12.30 -9.43
N GLU A 26 -16.71 -11.97 -8.96
CA GLU A 26 -17.91 -11.73 -9.77
C GLU A 26 -17.78 -10.55 -10.71
N ASP A 27 -16.89 -9.60 -10.39
CA ASP A 27 -16.57 -8.44 -11.22
C ASP A 27 -15.36 -8.68 -12.15
N GLY A 28 -14.75 -9.87 -12.06
CA GLY A 28 -13.64 -10.29 -12.92
C GLY A 28 -12.27 -10.29 -12.27
N LEU A 29 -12.14 -10.08 -10.93
CA LEU A 29 -10.87 -10.27 -10.25
C LEU A 29 -10.38 -11.71 -10.41
N SER A 30 -9.10 -11.88 -10.69
CA SER A 30 -8.48 -13.20 -10.83
C SER A 30 -8.34 -13.93 -9.50
N ASN A 31 -8.18 -13.19 -8.41
CA ASN A 31 -8.06 -13.72 -7.05
C ASN A 31 -8.56 -12.71 -6.02
N ARG A 32 -9.12 -13.21 -4.90
CA ARG A 32 -9.59 -12.37 -3.78
C ARG A 32 -8.46 -11.82 -2.92
N ARG A 33 -7.28 -12.43 -3.00
CA ARG A 33 -6.11 -11.98 -2.23
C ARG A 33 -5.30 -10.99 -3.07
N ILE A 34 -5.44 -9.73 -2.72
CA ILE A 34 -4.70 -8.62 -3.31
C ILE A 34 -3.57 -8.25 -2.36
N PHE A 35 -2.36 -8.06 -2.90
CA PHE A 35 -1.18 -7.69 -2.12
C PHE A 35 -0.80 -6.23 -2.27
N ASN A 36 -1.09 -5.65 -3.45
CA ASN A 36 -0.72 -4.27 -3.72
C ASN A 36 -1.70 -3.64 -4.72
N ILE A 37 -2.01 -2.38 -4.51
CA ILE A 37 -2.89 -1.55 -5.33
C ILE A 37 -2.09 -0.33 -5.80
N GLN A 38 -2.07 -0.08 -7.10
CA GLN A 38 -1.43 1.09 -7.68
C GLN A 38 -2.29 1.67 -8.80
N LYS A 39 -2.11 2.96 -9.11
CA LYS A 39 -2.75 3.63 -10.26
C LYS A 39 -1.68 4.07 -11.25
N ASP A 40 -1.89 3.81 -12.54
CA ASP A 40 -0.97 4.28 -13.55
C ASP A 40 -1.30 5.69 -14.06
N ALA A 41 -0.41 6.25 -14.87
CA ALA A 41 -0.57 7.59 -15.44
C ALA A 41 -1.75 7.71 -16.42
N GLN A 42 -2.29 6.60 -16.92
CA GLN A 42 -3.48 6.55 -17.76
C GLN A 42 -4.79 6.48 -16.96
N GLY A 43 -4.69 6.31 -15.62
CA GLY A 43 -5.82 6.23 -14.71
C GLY A 43 -6.34 4.81 -14.48
N TYR A 44 -5.68 3.78 -15.01
CA TYR A 44 -6.02 2.39 -14.68
C TYR A 44 -5.56 2.03 -13.28
N MET A 45 -6.39 1.27 -12.58
CA MET A 45 -6.00 0.66 -11.31
C MET A 45 -5.39 -0.71 -11.57
N TRP A 46 -4.27 -0.98 -10.95
CA TRP A 46 -3.54 -2.23 -11.05
C TRP A 46 -3.52 -2.95 -9.71
N PHE A 47 -3.84 -4.24 -9.75
CA PHE A 47 -3.93 -5.08 -8.57
C PHE A 47 -2.97 -6.26 -8.69
N LEU A 48 -2.06 -6.36 -7.74
CA LEU A 48 -1.17 -7.50 -7.62
C LEU A 48 -1.88 -8.61 -6.86
N THR A 49 -2.07 -9.75 -7.50
CA THR A 49 -2.80 -10.90 -6.94
C THR A 49 -1.92 -12.16 -6.86
N ASN A 50 -2.44 -13.22 -6.24
CA ASN A 50 -1.76 -14.52 -6.27
C ASN A 50 -1.68 -15.14 -7.68
N GLU A 51 -2.60 -14.79 -8.58
CA GLU A 51 -2.70 -15.38 -9.93
C GLU A 51 -2.00 -14.55 -11.00
N GLY A 52 -1.57 -13.34 -10.68
CA GLY A 52 -0.95 -12.41 -11.61
C GLY A 52 -1.33 -10.96 -11.35
N MET A 53 -1.44 -10.22 -12.45
CA MET A 53 -1.82 -8.81 -12.41
C MET A 53 -3.22 -8.62 -12.97
N ASP A 54 -4.05 -7.85 -12.28
CA ASP A 54 -5.34 -7.39 -12.77
C ASP A 54 -5.29 -5.89 -13.05
N ARG A 55 -5.81 -5.47 -14.21
CA ARG A 55 -5.98 -4.06 -14.58
C ARG A 55 -7.45 -3.71 -14.66
N TYR A 56 -7.87 -2.74 -13.89
CA TYR A 56 -9.24 -2.24 -13.84
C TYR A 56 -9.35 -0.86 -14.51
N ASN A 57 -10.31 -0.70 -15.43
CA ASN A 57 -10.53 0.53 -16.20
C ASN A 57 -11.71 1.38 -15.70
N GLY A 58 -12.24 1.07 -14.51
CA GLY A 58 -13.45 1.68 -13.96
C GLY A 58 -14.71 0.82 -14.16
N LYS A 59 -14.69 -0.12 -15.12
CA LYS A 59 -15.80 -1.03 -15.44
C LYS A 59 -15.36 -2.49 -15.54
N ASP A 60 -14.38 -2.77 -16.39
CA ASP A 60 -13.95 -4.13 -16.71
C ASP A 60 -12.56 -4.41 -16.13
N ILE A 61 -12.27 -5.68 -15.83
CA ILE A 61 -10.98 -6.15 -15.35
C ILE A 61 -10.32 -7.01 -16.42
N LYS A 62 -9.07 -6.68 -16.76
CA LYS A 62 -8.22 -7.51 -17.60
C LYS A 62 -7.16 -8.20 -16.77
N HIS A 63 -7.04 -9.50 -16.90
CA HIS A 63 -6.07 -10.32 -16.20
C HIS A 63 -4.82 -10.60 -17.05
N TYR A 64 -3.63 -10.52 -16.43
CA TYR A 64 -2.34 -10.80 -17.02
C TYR A 64 -1.63 -11.90 -16.22
N LYS A 65 -1.39 -13.03 -16.85
CA LYS A 65 -0.59 -14.12 -16.29
C LYS A 65 0.89 -13.86 -16.58
N LEU A 66 1.70 -13.74 -15.53
CA LEU A 66 3.13 -13.47 -15.68
C LEU A 66 3.96 -14.71 -16.02
N ASN A 67 3.44 -15.90 -15.78
CA ASN A 67 4.08 -17.17 -16.10
C ASN A 67 3.55 -17.72 -17.45
N LYS A 68 4.22 -17.37 -18.56
CA LYS A 68 3.82 -17.82 -19.91
C LYS A 68 4.66 -18.98 -20.47
N GLU A 69 5.75 -19.32 -19.80
CA GLU A 69 6.55 -20.47 -20.17
C GLU A 69 5.82 -21.73 -19.68
N GLY A 70 5.20 -22.45 -20.62
CA GLY A 70 4.35 -23.61 -20.40
C GLY A 70 5.03 -24.84 -19.79
N ASN A 71 6.03 -24.68 -18.99
CA ASN A 71 6.59 -25.72 -18.15
C ASN A 71 5.73 -25.85 -16.89
N THR A 72 4.88 -26.87 -16.89
CA THR A 72 4.05 -27.30 -15.75
C THR A 72 4.82 -27.62 -14.45
N LEU A 73 6.14 -27.51 -14.47
CA LEU A 73 7.05 -27.74 -13.34
C LEU A 73 7.53 -26.44 -12.64
N ASP A 74 7.32 -25.26 -13.24
CA ASP A 74 7.64 -24.01 -12.58
C ASP A 74 6.55 -23.71 -11.53
N ALA A 75 6.95 -23.69 -10.25
CA ALA A 75 6.10 -23.25 -9.16
C ALA A 75 5.47 -21.89 -9.51
N PRO A 76 4.22 -21.64 -9.10
CA PRO A 76 3.56 -20.37 -9.36
C PRO A 76 4.47 -19.22 -8.93
N ILE A 77 4.62 -18.20 -9.77
CA ILE A 77 5.44 -17.02 -9.45
C ILE A 77 4.80 -16.36 -8.23
N ARG A 78 5.51 -16.39 -7.12
CA ARG A 78 5.11 -15.60 -5.95
C ARG A 78 5.43 -14.15 -6.24
N LEU A 79 4.41 -13.36 -6.51
CA LEU A 79 4.54 -11.93 -6.71
C LEU A 79 4.75 -11.23 -5.37
N GLY A 80 5.48 -10.13 -5.39
CA GLY A 80 5.87 -9.43 -4.19
C GLY A 80 5.51 -7.95 -4.21
N TRP A 81 5.93 -7.22 -5.24
CA TRP A 81 5.85 -5.76 -5.25
C TRP A 81 5.45 -5.25 -6.62
N LEU A 82 4.65 -4.20 -6.63
CA LEU A 82 4.15 -3.50 -7.82
C LEU A 82 4.49 -2.02 -7.69
N TYR A 83 5.06 -1.46 -8.74
CA TYR A 83 5.38 -0.04 -8.85
C TYR A 83 4.82 0.53 -10.14
N THR A 84 4.19 1.70 -10.05
CA THR A 84 3.68 2.47 -11.19
C THR A 84 4.24 3.87 -11.11
N GLU A 85 5.12 4.22 -12.02
CA GLU A 85 5.70 5.55 -12.09
C GLU A 85 5.45 6.17 -13.47
N PRO A 86 5.01 7.44 -13.56
CA PRO A 86 4.60 8.05 -14.82
C PRO A 86 5.67 8.01 -15.91
N HIS A 87 6.94 8.09 -15.54
CA HIS A 87 8.04 8.19 -16.51
C HIS A 87 8.71 6.85 -16.83
N ILE A 88 8.52 5.84 -16.00
CA ILE A 88 9.19 4.54 -16.14
C ILE A 88 8.23 3.38 -16.36
N GLY A 89 6.92 3.63 -16.21
CA GLY A 89 5.86 2.67 -16.44
C GLY A 89 5.60 1.74 -15.25
N ILE A 90 5.17 0.52 -15.56
CA ILE A 90 4.68 -0.43 -14.57
C ILE A 90 5.68 -1.58 -14.43
N TRP A 91 6.08 -1.83 -13.19
CA TRP A 91 7.09 -2.82 -12.84
C TRP A 91 6.56 -3.76 -11.76
N VAL A 92 6.81 -5.06 -11.94
CA VAL A 92 6.43 -6.09 -10.97
C VAL A 92 7.67 -6.88 -10.59
N ILE A 93 7.85 -7.07 -9.27
CA ILE A 93 8.95 -7.84 -8.72
C ILE A 93 8.39 -9.11 -8.09
N GLY A 94 8.85 -10.26 -8.57
CA GLY A 94 8.53 -11.57 -8.01
C GLY A 94 9.49 -11.96 -6.88
N LYS A 95 8.98 -12.63 -5.85
CA LYS A 95 9.78 -13.10 -4.70
C LYS A 95 10.91 -14.08 -5.04
N GLN A 96 10.93 -14.61 -6.28
CA GLN A 96 12.01 -15.45 -6.81
C GLN A 96 13.02 -14.66 -7.66
N GLY A 97 13.10 -13.34 -7.48
CA GLY A 97 14.06 -12.48 -8.20
C GLY A 97 13.76 -12.30 -9.68
N ARG A 98 12.50 -12.38 -10.07
CA ARG A 98 12.05 -12.07 -11.43
C ARG A 98 11.53 -10.66 -11.49
N ILE A 99 11.96 -9.88 -12.49
CA ILE A 99 11.48 -8.52 -12.73
C ILE A 99 10.71 -8.52 -14.04
N PHE A 100 9.50 -7.98 -13.99
CA PHE A 100 8.62 -7.83 -15.15
C PHE A 100 8.33 -6.36 -15.40
N GLN A 101 8.29 -6.01 -16.68
CA GLN A 101 7.88 -4.68 -17.15
C GLN A 101 6.65 -4.83 -18.03
N TYR A 102 5.68 -3.95 -17.86
CA TYR A 102 4.54 -3.85 -18.76
C TYR A 102 4.94 -3.17 -20.06
N ASP A 103 4.61 -3.81 -21.18
CA ASP A 103 4.80 -3.30 -22.53
C ASP A 103 3.44 -2.84 -23.08
N ALA A 104 3.21 -1.53 -23.10
CA ALA A 104 1.94 -0.95 -23.54
C ALA A 104 1.62 -1.24 -25.03
N ASN A 105 2.65 -1.43 -25.89
CA ASN A 105 2.44 -1.74 -27.30
C ASN A 105 1.90 -3.16 -27.52
N LYS A 106 2.28 -4.08 -26.63
CA LYS A 106 1.82 -5.47 -26.68
C LYS A 106 0.64 -5.71 -25.76
N ASP A 107 0.31 -4.73 -24.92
CA ASP A 107 -0.66 -4.83 -23.82
C ASP A 107 -0.44 -6.10 -22.98
N ASP A 108 0.84 -6.28 -22.53
CA ASP A 108 1.28 -7.45 -21.81
C ASP A 108 2.58 -7.23 -21.04
N PHE A 109 2.90 -8.13 -20.08
CA PHE A 109 4.14 -8.09 -19.33
C PHE A 109 5.26 -8.89 -20.02
N ARG A 110 6.47 -8.37 -19.97
CA ARG A 110 7.69 -9.10 -20.36
C ARG A 110 8.59 -9.25 -19.14
N MET A 111 9.21 -10.41 -18.99
CA MET A 111 10.30 -10.60 -18.02
C MET A 111 11.56 -9.93 -18.57
N VAL A 112 12.14 -9.02 -17.78
CA VAL A 112 13.36 -8.28 -18.16
C VAL A 112 14.59 -8.75 -17.42
N TYR A 113 14.40 -9.36 -16.25
CA TYR A 113 15.49 -9.90 -15.44
C TYR A 113 15.03 -11.11 -14.62
N LYS A 114 15.96 -12.02 -14.32
CA LYS A 114 15.78 -13.17 -13.44
C LYS A 114 17.11 -13.42 -12.71
N LEU A 115 17.04 -13.56 -11.38
CA LEU A 115 18.20 -14.00 -10.59
C LEU A 115 18.71 -15.35 -11.08
N PRO A 116 20.04 -15.53 -11.19
CA PRO A 116 20.63 -16.79 -11.68
C PRO A 116 20.34 -17.97 -10.75
N ASP A 117 20.35 -17.75 -9.45
CA ASP A 117 20.07 -18.77 -8.44
C ASP A 117 18.62 -18.70 -7.97
N ILE A 118 17.86 -19.76 -8.23
CA ILE A 118 16.43 -19.89 -7.89
C ILE A 118 16.24 -20.24 -6.41
N SER A 119 17.30 -20.66 -5.70
CA SER A 119 17.23 -21.03 -4.29
C SER A 119 17.06 -19.82 -3.36
N GLU A 120 17.46 -18.62 -3.80
CA GLU A 120 17.32 -17.41 -3.03
C GLU A 120 15.90 -16.83 -3.17
N THR A 121 15.28 -16.57 -2.04
CA THR A 121 14.00 -15.86 -1.95
C THR A 121 14.27 -14.41 -1.59
N ILE A 122 13.67 -13.49 -2.35
CA ILE A 122 13.75 -12.06 -2.05
C ILE A 122 12.87 -11.75 -0.86
N SER A 123 13.45 -11.16 0.15
CA SER A 123 12.75 -10.68 1.34
C SER A 123 12.08 -9.33 1.12
N CYS A 124 12.72 -8.44 0.31
CA CYS A 124 12.21 -7.12 -0.05
C CYS A 124 12.57 -6.79 -1.50
N GLY A 125 11.59 -6.24 -2.25
CA GLY A 125 11.78 -5.60 -3.53
C GLY A 125 11.41 -4.12 -3.38
N TYR A 126 12.24 -3.21 -3.88
CA TYR A 126 12.01 -1.77 -3.76
C TYR A 126 12.46 -1.05 -5.03
N LEU A 127 11.70 -0.06 -5.46
CA LEU A 127 12.08 0.82 -6.56
C LEU A 127 12.46 2.18 -5.99
N ASP A 128 13.72 2.58 -6.13
CA ASP A 128 14.21 3.86 -5.67
C ASP A 128 13.99 5.00 -6.70
N ARG A 129 14.15 6.23 -6.25
CA ARG A 129 14.00 7.44 -7.09
C ARG A 129 15.15 7.61 -8.10
N ASN A 130 16.21 6.81 -7.98
CA ASN A 130 17.33 6.75 -8.92
C ASN A 130 17.11 5.71 -10.02
N ASN A 131 15.88 5.18 -10.11
CA ASN A 131 15.46 4.15 -11.07
C ASN A 131 16.19 2.81 -10.88
N ASN A 132 16.55 2.45 -9.66
CA ASN A 132 17.07 1.13 -9.34
C ASN A 132 16.00 0.28 -8.65
N ILE A 133 15.83 -0.92 -9.13
CA ILE A 133 15.06 -1.96 -8.43
C ILE A 133 16.02 -2.71 -7.51
N TRP A 134 15.74 -2.66 -6.22
CA TRP A 134 16.45 -3.41 -5.19
C TRP A 134 15.84 -4.80 -5.07
N LEU A 135 16.68 -5.80 -5.15
CA LEU A 135 16.34 -7.19 -4.85
C LEU A 135 17.13 -7.60 -3.61
N CYS A 136 16.46 -7.61 -2.46
CA CYS A 136 17.11 -7.86 -1.19
C CYS A 136 17.00 -9.34 -0.81
N CYS A 137 18.15 -10.01 -0.75
CA CYS A 137 18.31 -11.34 -0.20
C CYS A 137 18.92 -11.26 1.20
N LYS A 138 18.98 -12.38 1.89
CA LYS A 138 19.54 -12.44 3.25
C LYS A 138 21.00 -11.98 3.30
N ASP A 139 21.82 -12.44 2.36
CA ASP A 139 23.26 -12.22 2.35
C ASP A 139 23.72 -11.23 1.28
N SER A 140 22.86 -10.88 0.33
CA SER A 140 23.19 -10.00 -0.78
C SER A 140 22.07 -9.02 -1.14
N ILE A 141 22.43 -7.89 -1.71
CA ILE A 141 21.52 -6.92 -2.30
C ILE A 141 21.96 -6.72 -3.74
N LEU A 142 21.00 -6.81 -4.65
CA LEU A 142 21.21 -6.55 -6.06
C LEU A 142 20.37 -5.35 -6.47
N LEU A 143 20.99 -4.41 -7.18
CA LEU A 143 20.33 -3.27 -7.80
C LEU A 143 20.28 -3.50 -9.31
N TYR A 144 19.09 -3.48 -9.87
CA TYR A 144 18.85 -3.49 -11.31
C TYR A 144 18.42 -2.09 -11.74
N ASN A 145 19.26 -1.39 -12.50
CA ASN A 145 18.91 -0.07 -13.04
C ASN A 145 17.99 -0.25 -14.26
N ILE A 146 16.82 0.39 -14.23
CA ILE A 146 15.79 0.21 -15.28
C ILE A 146 16.10 0.97 -16.58
N ASN A 147 17.02 1.95 -16.57
CA ASN A 147 17.32 2.77 -17.74
C ASN A 147 18.29 2.05 -18.69
N ASP A 148 19.31 1.38 -18.14
CA ASP A 148 20.40 0.78 -18.90
C ASP A 148 20.58 -0.72 -18.64
N ALA A 149 19.73 -1.31 -17.79
CA ALA A 149 19.79 -2.69 -17.33
C ALA A 149 21.10 -3.05 -16.62
N HIS A 150 21.83 -2.04 -16.11
CA HIS A 150 23.04 -2.28 -15.34
C HIS A 150 22.71 -2.94 -14.01
N ILE A 151 23.55 -3.90 -13.61
CA ILE A 151 23.38 -4.65 -12.36
C ILE A 151 24.57 -4.36 -11.45
N LEU A 152 24.25 -3.96 -10.23
CA LEU A 152 25.22 -3.83 -9.15
C LEU A 152 24.83 -4.77 -8.02
N GLN A 153 25.78 -5.59 -7.56
CA GLN A 153 25.56 -6.51 -6.44
C GLN A 153 26.58 -6.26 -5.34
N PHE A 154 26.11 -6.27 -4.10
CA PHE A 154 26.95 -6.11 -2.91
C PHE A 154 26.41 -6.94 -1.74
N SER A 155 27.25 -7.11 -0.73
CA SER A 155 26.86 -7.86 0.48
C SER A 155 25.81 -7.11 1.28
N ASN A 156 24.85 -7.84 1.83
CA ASN A 156 23.92 -7.29 2.80
C ASN A 156 24.62 -7.15 4.17
N ILE A 157 25.14 -5.97 4.43
CA ILE A 157 25.89 -5.65 5.66
C ILE A 157 25.04 -5.71 6.93
N LEU A 158 23.72 -5.78 6.82
CA LEU A 158 22.81 -5.86 7.96
C LEU A 158 22.64 -7.31 8.48
N HIS A 159 23.11 -8.29 7.70
CA HIS A 159 23.07 -9.72 8.04
C HIS A 159 21.69 -10.22 8.50
N SER A 160 20.62 -9.62 7.99
CA SER A 160 19.23 -9.91 8.33
C SER A 160 18.35 -9.74 7.10
N ASN A 161 17.18 -10.37 7.10
CA ASN A 161 16.18 -10.14 6.08
C ASN A 161 15.71 -8.68 6.12
N ILE A 162 15.82 -8.01 4.98
CA ILE A 162 15.27 -6.66 4.79
C ILE A 162 13.77 -6.83 4.54
N THR A 163 12.96 -6.10 5.28
CA THR A 163 11.49 -6.18 5.21
C THR A 163 10.86 -4.99 4.52
N ALA A 164 11.46 -3.80 4.68
CA ALA A 164 11.02 -2.57 4.01
C ALA A 164 12.20 -1.62 3.79
N ILE A 165 12.09 -0.77 2.79
CA ILE A 165 13.06 0.28 2.48
C ILE A 165 12.28 1.57 2.26
N GLU A 166 12.80 2.67 2.78
CA GLU A 166 12.26 4.00 2.54
C GLU A 166 13.37 4.98 2.23
N GLN A 167 13.29 5.61 1.05
CA GLN A 167 14.30 6.54 0.57
C GLN A 167 14.06 7.96 1.10
N ILE A 168 15.06 8.56 1.71
CA ILE A 168 15.02 9.92 2.24
C ILE A 168 15.45 10.93 1.18
N ASP A 169 16.60 10.70 0.58
CA ASP A 169 17.19 11.49 -0.50
C ASP A 169 17.93 10.58 -1.49
N GLU A 170 18.76 11.15 -2.38
CA GLU A 170 19.43 10.38 -3.44
C GLU A 170 20.36 9.27 -2.91
N GLN A 171 20.91 9.43 -1.71
CA GLN A 171 21.91 8.52 -1.15
C GLN A 171 21.48 7.87 0.16
N HIS A 172 20.49 8.44 0.87
CA HIS A 172 20.13 8.00 2.22
C HIS A 172 18.82 7.26 2.26
N PHE A 173 18.82 6.19 3.04
CA PHE A 173 17.68 5.29 3.20
C PHE A 173 17.48 4.89 4.66
N PHE A 174 16.23 4.66 5.03
CA PHE A 174 15.92 3.82 6.15
C PHE A 174 15.68 2.39 5.65
N ILE A 175 16.36 1.43 6.23
CA ILE A 175 16.18 0.01 5.93
C ILE A 175 15.66 -0.69 7.18
N ALA A 176 14.49 -1.29 7.02
CA ALA A 176 13.89 -2.13 8.04
C ALA A 176 14.34 -3.59 7.88
N THR A 177 14.48 -4.25 9.00
CA THR A 177 14.79 -5.66 9.09
C THR A 177 13.89 -6.33 10.13
N GLU A 178 14.00 -7.65 10.26
CA GLU A 178 13.36 -8.39 11.34
C GLU A 178 13.86 -7.98 12.75
N LEU A 179 14.98 -7.24 12.81
CA LEU A 179 15.61 -6.82 14.07
C LEU A 179 15.40 -5.35 14.42
N GLY A 180 14.88 -4.56 13.49
CA GLY A 180 14.65 -3.12 13.68
C GLY A 180 14.95 -2.30 12.44
N VAL A 181 15.25 -1.01 12.60
CA VAL A 181 15.53 -0.07 11.52
C VAL A 181 16.98 0.39 11.56
N ARG A 182 17.59 0.56 10.40
CA ARG A 182 18.92 1.17 10.25
C ARG A 182 18.86 2.35 9.30
N TYR A 183 19.61 3.37 9.62
CA TYR A 183 19.88 4.50 8.75
C TYR A 183 21.13 4.19 7.94
N VAL A 184 21.05 4.24 6.61
CA VAL A 184 22.14 3.83 5.74
C VAL A 184 22.39 4.87 4.65
N LYS A 185 23.63 4.89 4.14
CA LYS A 185 24.04 5.63 2.95
C LYS A 185 24.47 4.64 1.87
N LEU A 186 23.99 4.85 0.67
CA LEU A 186 24.47 4.17 -0.53
C LEU A 186 25.21 5.17 -1.41
N GLU A 187 26.49 4.98 -1.59
CA GLU A 187 27.34 5.82 -2.44
C GLU A 187 28.31 4.95 -3.23
N ASN A 188 28.40 5.17 -4.55
CA ASN A 188 29.30 4.43 -5.46
C ASN A 188 29.22 2.89 -5.31
N GLY A 189 28.03 2.36 -5.02
CA GLY A 189 27.81 0.92 -4.83
C GLY A 189 28.26 0.38 -3.48
N ILE A 190 28.59 1.25 -2.54
CA ILE A 190 28.95 0.89 -1.18
C ILE A 190 27.80 1.30 -0.26
N LEU A 191 27.28 0.32 0.48
CA LEU A 191 26.25 0.53 1.50
C LEU A 191 26.94 0.64 2.87
N GLU A 192 26.71 1.74 3.56
CA GLU A 192 27.27 2.00 4.88
C GLU A 192 26.16 2.32 5.89
N THR A 193 26.28 1.82 7.11
CA THR A 193 25.37 2.22 8.20
C THR A 193 25.83 3.53 8.82
N ILE A 194 24.89 4.44 9.00
CA ILE A 194 25.08 5.67 9.74
C ILE A 194 24.56 5.46 11.17
N PRO A 195 25.41 5.50 12.19
CA PRO A 195 24.98 5.26 13.56
C PRO A 195 23.94 6.28 14.03
N VAL A 196 22.78 5.80 14.47
CA VAL A 196 21.73 6.58 15.12
C VAL A 196 21.34 5.85 16.39
N LYS A 197 21.81 6.34 17.53
CA LYS A 197 21.69 5.65 18.82
C LYS A 197 20.28 5.13 19.08
N THR A 198 19.26 5.92 18.85
CA THR A 198 17.87 5.55 19.11
C THR A 198 17.41 4.41 18.21
N LEU A 199 17.76 4.45 16.93
CA LEU A 199 17.41 3.37 15.98
C LEU A 199 18.26 2.12 16.21
N ASP A 200 19.51 2.26 16.62
CA ASP A 200 20.39 1.12 16.90
C ASP A 200 19.92 0.30 18.08
N TYR A 201 19.24 0.93 19.05
CA TYR A 201 18.60 0.26 20.19
C TYR A 201 17.12 -0.06 19.98
N PHE A 202 16.53 0.34 18.86
CA PHE A 202 15.16 0.00 18.52
C PHE A 202 15.08 -1.42 17.99
N HIS A 203 14.37 -2.28 18.72
CA HIS A 203 14.18 -3.68 18.37
C HIS A 203 12.69 -3.99 18.15
N ALA A 204 12.32 -4.20 16.92
CA ALA A 204 11.00 -4.66 16.51
C ALA A 204 11.11 -5.36 15.17
N GLN A 205 10.31 -6.37 14.93
CA GLN A 205 10.11 -6.90 13.59
C GLN A 205 9.27 -5.90 12.81
N VAL A 206 9.92 -5.19 11.88
CA VAL A 206 9.28 -4.12 11.11
C VAL A 206 8.66 -4.70 9.84
N SER A 207 7.45 -4.26 9.52
CA SER A 207 6.71 -4.68 8.33
C SER A 207 6.66 -3.61 7.25
N GLU A 208 6.60 -2.33 7.65
CA GLU A 208 6.38 -1.22 6.73
C GLU A 208 7.09 0.04 7.23
N LEU A 209 7.52 0.89 6.29
CA LEU A 209 8.12 2.20 6.55
C LEU A 209 7.43 3.26 5.70
N TYR A 210 7.24 4.44 6.26
CA TYR A 210 6.82 5.63 5.54
C TYR A 210 7.52 6.87 6.08
N PHE A 211 8.23 7.61 5.22
CA PHE A 211 8.93 8.83 5.61
C PHE A 211 8.16 10.09 5.22
N HIS A 212 7.67 10.81 6.22
CA HIS A 212 7.02 12.10 6.02
C HIS A 212 8.08 13.19 5.87
N LYS A 213 8.39 13.54 4.62
CA LYS A 213 9.54 14.40 4.25
C LYS A 213 9.50 15.78 4.90
N GLN A 214 8.33 16.45 4.93
CA GLN A 214 8.20 17.81 5.48
C GLN A 214 8.44 17.84 6.99
N LEU A 215 7.94 16.86 7.72
CA LEU A 215 8.11 16.77 9.19
C LEU A 215 9.41 16.08 9.59
N LYS A 216 10.11 15.44 8.64
CA LYS A 216 11.27 14.58 8.89
C LYS A 216 10.97 13.48 9.91
N ARG A 217 9.82 12.86 9.79
CA ARG A 217 9.35 11.77 10.66
C ARG A 217 9.25 10.48 9.88
N LEU A 218 9.80 9.41 10.45
CA LEU A 218 9.66 8.07 9.94
C LEU A 218 8.58 7.34 10.74
N PHE A 219 7.51 6.96 10.06
CA PHE A 219 6.48 6.07 10.60
C PHE A 219 6.91 4.64 10.37
N ILE A 220 6.91 3.83 11.42
CA ILE A 220 7.43 2.47 11.46
C ILE A 220 6.28 1.55 11.83
N GLY A 221 5.80 0.76 10.88
CA GLY A 221 4.83 -0.32 11.12
C GLY A 221 5.55 -1.59 11.54
N SER A 222 5.01 -2.31 12.50
CA SER A 222 5.62 -3.54 13.01
C SER A 222 4.65 -4.71 13.03
N PHE A 223 5.20 -5.91 13.08
CA PHE A 223 4.46 -7.10 13.46
C PHE A 223 4.19 -7.08 14.97
N GLU A 224 2.92 -7.25 15.37
CA GLU A 224 2.49 -7.44 16.77
C GLU A 224 2.82 -6.31 17.75
N ARG A 225 3.32 -5.14 17.30
CA ARG A 225 3.66 -4.03 18.17
C ARG A 225 3.10 -2.68 17.72
N GLY A 226 2.29 -2.68 16.66
CA GLY A 226 1.64 -1.48 16.12
C GLY A 226 2.62 -0.52 15.44
N VAL A 227 2.39 0.80 15.63
CA VAL A 227 3.12 1.87 14.95
C VAL A 227 4.03 2.60 15.92
N PHE A 228 5.22 2.96 15.42
CA PHE A 228 6.15 3.86 16.10
C PHE A 228 6.48 5.03 15.15
N VAL A 229 6.89 6.15 15.71
CA VAL A 229 7.28 7.35 14.96
C VAL A 229 8.66 7.80 15.43
N TYR A 230 9.64 7.74 14.53
CA TYR A 230 10.96 8.31 14.78
C TYR A 230 11.02 9.72 14.22
N ASP A 231 11.34 10.70 15.07
CA ASP A 231 11.54 12.09 14.67
C ASP A 231 13.04 12.35 14.48
N MET A 232 13.45 12.67 13.24
CA MET A 232 14.86 12.92 12.92
C MET A 232 15.41 14.21 13.56
N ASN A 233 14.55 15.16 13.92
CA ASN A 233 15.00 16.43 14.50
C ASN A 233 15.34 16.25 15.98
N THR A 234 14.55 15.48 16.72
CA THR A 234 14.78 15.19 18.15
C THR A 234 15.57 13.91 18.39
N GLN A 235 15.63 13.06 17.37
CA GLN A 235 16.17 11.69 17.45
C GLN A 235 15.46 10.79 18.48
N GLU A 236 14.18 11.03 18.72
CA GLU A 236 13.35 10.27 19.63
C GLU A 236 12.39 9.35 18.89
N ILE A 237 12.03 8.24 19.52
CA ILE A 237 10.95 7.36 19.05
C ILE A 237 9.76 7.55 19.97
N MET A 238 8.63 7.88 19.36
CA MET A 238 7.34 8.00 20.01
C MET A 238 6.46 6.81 19.63
N ARG A 239 5.54 6.43 20.51
CA ARG A 239 4.50 5.46 20.22
C ARG A 239 3.16 6.17 20.34
N PRO A 240 2.35 6.25 19.26
CA PRO A 240 0.99 6.77 19.33
C PRO A 240 0.18 6.01 20.38
N GLU A 241 -0.62 6.76 21.15
CA GLU A 241 -1.52 6.16 22.14
C GLU A 241 -2.72 5.52 21.44
N ALA A 242 -2.62 4.24 21.14
CA ALA A 242 -3.74 3.40 20.72
C ALA A 242 -3.40 1.95 21.03
N ASP A 243 -4.42 1.17 21.27
CA ASP A 243 -4.25 -0.28 21.48
C ASP A 243 -4.07 -0.99 20.13
N LEU A 244 -2.85 -0.89 19.60
CA LEU A 244 -2.35 -1.65 18.47
C LEU A 244 -1.30 -2.67 18.92
N SER A 245 -1.28 -3.04 20.19
CA SER A 245 -0.55 -4.21 20.67
C SER A 245 -1.16 -5.44 19.99
N ASP A 246 -0.30 -6.36 19.57
CA ASP A 246 -0.68 -7.60 18.89
C ASP A 246 -1.33 -7.40 17.49
N VAL A 247 -1.12 -6.25 16.86
CA VAL A 247 -1.66 -5.94 15.52
C VAL A 247 -0.52 -5.79 14.50
N ASN A 248 -0.64 -6.53 13.40
CA ASN A 248 0.27 -6.39 12.27
C ASN A 248 -0.10 -5.17 11.42
N ILE A 249 0.88 -4.32 11.16
CA ILE A 249 0.73 -3.20 10.24
C ILE A 249 1.08 -3.67 8.84
N ALA A 250 0.10 -3.64 7.94
CA ALA A 250 0.27 -4.10 6.56
C ALA A 250 0.76 -2.99 5.62
N ARG A 251 0.25 -1.76 5.81
CA ARG A 251 0.59 -0.61 4.97
C ARG A 251 0.43 0.71 5.71
N ILE A 252 1.30 1.68 5.38
CA ILE A 252 1.18 3.08 5.78
C ILE A 252 1.12 3.91 4.49
N SER A 253 0.05 4.69 4.30
CA SER A 253 -0.19 5.46 3.08
C SER A 253 -0.68 6.87 3.38
N PRO A 254 -0.23 7.91 2.65
CA PRO A 254 -0.71 9.26 2.87
C PRO A 254 -2.19 9.39 2.45
N LEU A 255 -3.02 9.97 3.33
CA LEU A 255 -4.38 10.41 3.02
C LEU A 255 -4.37 11.85 2.48
N ASN A 256 -3.56 12.69 3.13
CA ASN A 256 -3.32 14.07 2.76
C ASN A 256 -1.96 14.54 3.36
N GLU A 257 -1.68 15.84 3.35
CA GLU A 257 -0.42 16.41 3.85
C GLU A 257 -0.18 16.21 5.34
N THR A 258 -1.22 15.98 6.13
CA THR A 258 -1.13 15.90 7.60
C THR A 258 -1.66 14.60 8.18
N GLU A 259 -2.29 13.76 7.39
CA GLU A 259 -2.91 12.52 7.84
C GLU A 259 -2.43 11.32 7.00
N LEU A 260 -2.14 10.22 7.68
CA LEU A 260 -1.78 8.94 7.08
C LEU A 260 -2.83 7.89 7.44
N LEU A 261 -3.06 6.97 6.53
CA LEU A 261 -3.84 5.75 6.75
C LEU A 261 -2.90 4.60 7.12
N ILE A 262 -3.32 3.82 8.09
CA ILE A 262 -2.60 2.65 8.58
C ILE A 262 -3.51 1.44 8.42
N ALA A 263 -3.20 0.63 7.42
CA ALA A 263 -3.88 -0.64 7.18
C ALA A 263 -3.37 -1.72 8.12
N THR A 264 -4.28 -2.51 8.68
CA THR A 264 -3.96 -3.54 9.66
C THR A 264 -4.50 -4.91 9.25
N GLU A 265 -3.82 -5.95 9.69
CA GLU A 265 -4.33 -7.32 9.57
C GLU A 265 -5.27 -7.61 10.74
N GLY A 266 -6.57 -7.35 10.53
CA GLY A 266 -7.64 -7.75 11.45
C GLY A 266 -8.35 -6.63 12.20
N MET A 267 -7.82 -5.39 12.23
CA MET A 267 -8.40 -4.25 12.96
C MET A 267 -8.89 -3.12 12.01
N GLY A 268 -8.95 -3.36 10.70
CA GLY A 268 -9.37 -2.36 9.72
C GLY A 268 -8.31 -1.31 9.45
N VAL A 269 -8.73 -0.05 9.26
CA VAL A 269 -7.84 1.07 8.94
C VAL A 269 -7.90 2.11 10.05
N TYR A 270 -6.74 2.50 10.52
CA TYR A 270 -6.56 3.63 11.41
C TYR A 270 -6.11 4.87 10.63
N LYS A 271 -6.34 6.02 11.22
CA LYS A 271 -5.83 7.30 10.74
C LYS A 271 -4.91 7.90 11.80
N VAL A 272 -3.74 8.34 11.40
CA VAL A 272 -2.79 9.03 12.27
C VAL A 272 -2.55 10.44 11.77
N ASN A 273 -2.60 11.41 12.69
CA ASN A 273 -2.16 12.77 12.41
C ASN A 273 -0.62 12.82 12.46
N ALA A 274 0.01 13.18 11.36
CA ALA A 274 1.47 13.18 11.24
C ALA A 274 2.16 14.23 12.13
N ASN A 275 1.45 15.31 12.55
CA ASN A 275 2.00 16.35 13.43
C ASN A 275 1.87 15.95 14.91
N THR A 276 0.68 15.53 15.34
CA THR A 276 0.40 15.25 16.77
C THR A 276 0.68 13.81 17.15
N CYS A 277 0.78 12.91 16.17
CA CYS A 277 0.85 11.45 16.36
C CYS A 277 -0.40 10.85 17.03
N GLU A 278 -1.51 11.59 17.06
CA GLU A 278 -2.81 11.06 17.49
C GLU A 278 -3.31 10.03 16.48
N LEU A 279 -3.71 8.90 16.98
CA LEU A 279 -4.16 7.75 16.21
C LEU A 279 -5.62 7.42 16.58
N GLU A 280 -6.47 7.26 15.58
CA GLU A 280 -7.88 6.91 15.75
C GLU A 280 -8.32 5.82 14.79
N HIS A 281 -9.33 5.04 15.17
CA HIS A 281 -10.05 4.17 14.24
C HIS A 281 -10.71 5.02 13.15
N TYR A 282 -10.50 4.67 11.89
CA TYR A 282 -11.04 5.42 10.77
C TYR A 282 -12.04 4.62 9.95
N ILE A 283 -11.70 3.39 9.56
CA ILE A 283 -12.57 2.50 8.80
C ILE A 283 -12.55 1.13 9.46
N ILE A 284 -13.71 0.67 9.91
CA ILE A 284 -13.90 -0.65 10.53
C ILE A 284 -15.09 -1.36 9.87
N ALA A 285 -15.01 -2.65 9.72
CA ALA A 285 -16.11 -3.44 9.17
C ALA A 285 -17.31 -3.44 10.15
N ASN A 286 -18.47 -3.15 9.59
CA ASN A 286 -19.74 -3.33 10.25
C ASN A 286 -20.54 -4.47 9.60
N TYR A 287 -20.45 -5.64 10.17
CA TYR A 287 -21.08 -6.85 9.63
C TYR A 287 -22.62 -6.81 9.63
N GLN A 288 -23.23 -5.79 10.22
CA GLN A 288 -24.67 -5.59 10.23
C GLN A 288 -25.16 -4.69 9.09
N SER A 289 -24.25 -4.01 8.39
CA SER A 289 -24.56 -3.10 7.30
C SER A 289 -24.06 -3.64 5.96
N TYR A 290 -24.95 -3.73 4.97
CA TYR A 290 -24.59 -4.12 3.60
C TYR A 290 -23.84 -3.02 2.82
N ASN A 291 -23.73 -1.82 3.37
CA ASN A 291 -23.15 -0.65 2.72
C ASN A 291 -21.82 -0.22 3.38
N GLU A 292 -21.18 -1.10 4.13
CA GLU A 292 -19.95 -0.81 4.83
C GLU A 292 -18.90 -1.91 4.54
N MET A 293 -17.65 -1.66 4.92
CA MET A 293 -16.54 -2.58 4.68
C MET A 293 -16.81 -4.01 5.18
N ASN A 294 -16.49 -5.01 4.36
CA ASN A 294 -16.80 -6.44 4.61
C ASN A 294 -15.64 -7.24 5.23
N GLY A 295 -14.86 -6.64 6.12
CA GLY A 295 -13.79 -7.32 6.81
C GLY A 295 -12.71 -6.37 7.26
N ASN A 296 -11.99 -6.72 8.31
CA ASN A 296 -10.99 -5.88 8.95
C ASN A 296 -9.55 -6.27 8.59
N ASN A 297 -9.37 -7.29 7.75
CA ASN A 297 -8.03 -7.71 7.31
C ASN A 297 -7.67 -6.97 6.02
N ILE A 298 -6.86 -5.93 6.13
CA ILE A 298 -6.49 -5.03 5.04
C ILE A 298 -5.01 -5.22 4.70
N ASN A 299 -4.74 -5.80 3.53
CA ASN A 299 -3.36 -6.07 3.07
C ASN A 299 -2.69 -4.83 2.47
N ASP A 300 -3.47 -3.92 1.86
CA ASP A 300 -2.95 -2.69 1.26
C ASP A 300 -4.01 -1.60 1.26
N VAL A 301 -3.57 -0.35 1.28
CA VAL A 301 -4.40 0.84 1.17
C VAL A 301 -3.75 1.82 0.19
N PHE A 302 -4.54 2.30 -0.76
CA PHE A 302 -4.13 3.29 -1.74
C PHE A 302 -5.16 4.43 -1.80
N VAL A 303 -4.69 5.67 -1.84
CA VAL A 303 -5.54 6.87 -1.99
C VAL A 303 -5.25 7.49 -3.35
N ASP A 304 -6.27 7.58 -4.19
CA ASP A 304 -6.11 8.16 -5.51
C ASP A 304 -6.24 9.70 -5.51
N GLU A 305 -6.01 10.33 -6.65
CA GLU A 305 -6.05 11.80 -6.78
C GLU A 305 -7.46 12.36 -6.56
N GLU A 306 -8.49 11.55 -6.81
CA GLU A 306 -9.89 11.86 -6.53
C GLU A 306 -10.26 11.69 -5.05
N LYS A 307 -9.28 11.35 -4.20
CA LYS A 307 -9.46 11.08 -2.75
C LYS A 307 -10.33 9.87 -2.43
N ARG A 308 -10.48 8.94 -3.39
CA ARG A 308 -11.07 7.62 -3.11
C ARG A 308 -10.04 6.76 -2.40
N ILE A 309 -10.50 6.01 -1.42
CA ILE A 309 -9.68 5.07 -0.67
C ILE A 309 -9.94 3.68 -1.22
N TRP A 310 -8.89 3.03 -1.69
CA TRP A 310 -8.90 1.68 -2.22
C TRP A 310 -8.29 0.75 -1.19
N LEU A 311 -9.02 -0.26 -0.76
CA LEU A 311 -8.60 -1.21 0.27
C LEU A 311 -8.50 -2.61 -0.32
N ALA A 312 -7.34 -3.25 -0.19
CA ALA A 312 -7.18 -4.68 -0.46
C ALA A 312 -7.69 -5.47 0.75
N ASN A 313 -8.96 -5.84 0.70
CA ASN A 313 -9.69 -6.44 1.81
C ASN A 313 -9.77 -7.96 1.66
N TYR A 314 -9.06 -8.72 2.48
CA TYR A 314 -9.12 -10.17 2.46
C TYR A 314 -10.21 -10.68 3.43
N PRO A 315 -11.04 -11.65 3.01
CA PRO A 315 -11.04 -12.41 1.76
C PRO A 315 -12.02 -11.89 0.69
N THR A 316 -12.43 -10.64 0.71
CA THR A 316 -13.51 -10.13 -0.14
C THR A 316 -13.05 -9.55 -1.49
N GLY A 317 -11.80 -9.13 -1.60
CA GLY A 317 -11.24 -8.50 -2.80
C GLY A 317 -10.91 -7.04 -2.55
N ILE A 318 -11.55 -6.11 -3.25
CA ILE A 318 -11.28 -4.68 -3.13
C ILE A 318 -12.53 -3.95 -2.64
N THR A 319 -12.33 -3.06 -1.67
CA THR A 319 -13.34 -2.09 -1.25
C THR A 319 -12.89 -0.70 -1.69
N VAL A 320 -13.74 0.02 -2.40
CA VAL A 320 -13.52 1.41 -2.80
C VAL A 320 -14.46 2.30 -2.00
N ILE A 321 -13.89 3.29 -1.30
CA ILE A 321 -14.63 4.26 -0.52
C ILE A 321 -14.51 5.61 -1.21
N ASP A 322 -15.65 6.18 -1.60
CA ASP A 322 -15.74 7.51 -2.19
C ASP A 322 -16.44 8.45 -1.22
N ASN A 323 -15.73 9.49 -0.81
CA ASN A 323 -16.23 10.51 0.12
C ASN A 323 -16.80 11.74 -0.62
N ARG A 324 -16.84 11.72 -1.94
CA ARG A 324 -17.42 12.80 -2.73
C ARG A 324 -18.94 12.70 -2.68
N TYR A 325 -19.60 13.85 -2.69
CA TYR A 325 -21.04 13.92 -2.84
C TYR A 325 -21.47 13.33 -4.19
N GLU A 326 -22.09 12.16 -4.19
CA GLU A 326 -22.93 11.76 -5.30
C GLU A 326 -24.36 12.24 -5.02
N ASN A 327 -24.84 13.20 -5.79
CA ASN A 327 -26.25 13.64 -5.79
C ASN A 327 -27.19 12.57 -6.39
N TYR A 328 -26.77 11.30 -6.41
CA TYR A 328 -27.55 10.21 -6.94
C TYR A 328 -28.05 9.33 -5.80
N HIS A 329 -29.35 9.43 -5.51
CA HIS A 329 -30.03 8.45 -4.69
C HIS A 329 -30.21 7.15 -5.48
N TRP A 330 -29.44 6.12 -5.17
CA TRP A 330 -29.76 4.77 -5.62
C TRP A 330 -31.01 4.31 -4.88
N MET A 331 -32.17 4.33 -5.57
CA MET A 331 -33.35 3.65 -5.06
C MET A 331 -33.16 2.15 -5.28
N LYS A 332 -32.87 1.39 -4.21
CA LYS A 332 -32.93 -0.06 -4.25
C LYS A 332 -34.33 -0.48 -4.57
N HIS A 333 -34.49 -1.27 -5.59
CA HIS A 333 -35.70 -2.02 -5.89
C HIS A 333 -36.06 -2.89 -4.70
N ALA A 334 -37.06 -2.52 -3.91
CA ALA A 334 -37.88 -3.49 -3.23
C ALA A 334 -38.70 -4.20 -4.35
N MET A 335 -38.73 -5.52 -4.37
CA MET A 335 -39.52 -6.29 -5.32
C MET A 335 -40.96 -5.79 -5.30
N GLY A 336 -41.40 -5.16 -6.38
CA GLY A 336 -42.79 -4.68 -6.52
C GLY A 336 -42.85 -3.39 -7.30
N ASN A 337 -43.14 -3.49 -8.60
CA ASN A 337 -43.65 -2.48 -9.54
C ASN A 337 -43.12 -1.04 -9.45
N VAL A 338 -42.18 -0.72 -10.32
CA VAL A 338 -41.87 0.67 -10.68
C VAL A 338 -42.99 1.19 -11.60
N GLN A 339 -43.84 2.03 -11.10
CA GLN A 339 -44.72 2.90 -11.91
C GLN A 339 -44.09 4.27 -11.94
N SER A 340 -43.42 4.59 -13.03
CA SER A 340 -42.90 5.91 -13.44
C SER A 340 -41.80 6.57 -12.63
N LEU A 341 -40.68 6.84 -13.30
CA LEU A 341 -39.71 7.88 -12.96
C LEU A 341 -40.26 9.18 -13.58
N ILE A 342 -40.60 10.17 -12.78
CA ILE A 342 -40.85 11.53 -13.23
C ILE A 342 -39.55 12.29 -12.95
N ASN A 343 -38.94 12.82 -14.02
CA ASN A 343 -37.88 13.82 -13.93
C ASN A 343 -38.54 15.16 -13.59
N ASP A 344 -38.09 15.78 -12.54
CA ASP A 344 -38.18 17.22 -12.31
C ASP A 344 -36.81 17.86 -12.50
#